data_238fa22875aada7a44f85be230808e80
#
_entry.id   238fa22875aada7a44f85be230808e80
#
_cell.length_a   1.000
_cell.length_b   1.000
_cell.length_c   1.000
_cell.angle_alpha   90.00
_cell.angle_beta   90.00
_cell.angle_gamma   90.00
#
_symmetry.space_group_name_H-M   'P 1'
#
loop_
_entity.id
_entity.type
_entity.pdbx_description
1 polymer ?
#
loop_
_entity_poly.entity_id
_entity_poly.type
_entity_poly.pdbx_seq_one_letter_code
_entity_poly.pdbx_strand_id
1 'polypeptide(L)'
;MYGFGADFHWKDLTLSFLFKGSAKVDYYRSGLGNDAGWIPFYNGELGNVIKLANNPKNRWTPAWYSGTTATENPHAEFPRLSYGGNTNNSQLSSFWKRNGSFLRFQELSLKYNLKTPWIKKTGLSSVDLEFVA
;
A
#
# COMPACT_ATOMS: atom_id res chain seq x y z
N MET A 1 -9.24 -12.81 -1.47
CA MET A 1 -9.70 -11.74 -0.55
C MET A 1 -10.26 -12.42 0.69
N TYR A 2 -10.04 -11.87 1.87
CA TYR A 2 -10.55 -12.37 3.15
C TYR A 2 -10.92 -11.20 4.05
N GLY A 3 -11.81 -11.46 5.01
CA GLY A 3 -12.19 -10.50 6.04
C GLY A 3 -12.57 -11.24 7.31
N PHE A 4 -12.34 -10.61 8.43
CA PHE A 4 -12.78 -11.07 9.74
C PHE A 4 -13.13 -9.87 10.62
N GLY A 5 -14.09 -10.06 11.47
CA GLY A 5 -14.53 -9.06 12.43
C GLY A 5 -15.09 -9.74 13.66
N ALA A 6 -15.35 -8.95 14.68
CA ALA A 6 -16.04 -9.39 15.86
C ALA A 6 -16.85 -8.27 16.49
N ASP A 7 -17.93 -8.66 17.15
CA ASP A 7 -18.80 -7.80 17.93
C ASP A 7 -18.68 -8.18 19.41
N PHE A 8 -18.38 -7.20 20.24
CA PHE A 8 -18.32 -7.36 21.70
C PHE A 8 -19.48 -6.59 22.33
N HIS A 9 -20.30 -7.29 23.04
CA HIS A 9 -21.42 -6.71 23.77
C HIS A 9 -21.14 -6.75 25.26
N TRP A 10 -21.20 -5.60 25.90
CA TRP A 10 -21.12 -5.50 27.35
C TRP A 10 -22.18 -4.52 27.85
N LYS A 11 -23.22 -5.06 28.51
CA LYS A 11 -24.40 -4.28 28.94
C LYS A 11 -25.00 -3.50 27.77
N ASP A 12 -24.96 -2.17 27.85
CA ASP A 12 -25.51 -1.24 26.86
C ASP A 12 -24.46 -0.76 25.84
N LEU A 13 -23.23 -1.33 25.90
CA LEU A 13 -22.13 -0.99 25.02
C LEU A 13 -21.88 -2.12 24.00
N THR A 14 -21.76 -1.75 22.75
CA THR A 14 -21.36 -2.65 21.66
C THR A 14 -20.12 -2.07 20.96
N LEU A 15 -19.08 -2.88 20.84
CA LEU A 15 -17.88 -2.59 20.08
C LEU A 15 -17.79 -3.57 18.91
N SER A 16 -17.75 -3.07 17.70
CA SER A 16 -17.59 -3.85 16.49
C SER A 16 -16.33 -3.44 15.74
N PHE A 17 -15.64 -4.38 15.17
CA PHE A 17 -14.50 -4.10 14.30
C PHE A 17 -14.44 -5.05 13.10
N LEU A 18 -13.88 -4.57 11.99
CA LEU A 18 -13.74 -5.31 10.77
C LEU A 18 -12.34 -5.11 10.18
N PHE A 19 -11.67 -6.23 9.89
CA PHE A 19 -10.46 -6.28 9.10
C PHE A 19 -10.73 -6.87 7.74
N LYS A 20 -10.12 -6.31 6.70
CA LYS A 20 -10.13 -6.86 5.34
C LYS A 20 -8.72 -6.95 4.78
N GLY A 21 -8.50 -7.99 4.00
CA GLY A 21 -7.20 -8.20 3.40
C GLY A 21 -7.23 -9.05 2.14
N SER A 22 -6.11 -9.14 1.53
CA SER A 22 -5.85 -10.05 0.41
C SER A 22 -4.51 -10.75 0.61
N ALA A 23 -4.48 -12.05 0.38
CA ALA A 23 -3.28 -12.84 0.47
C ALA A 23 -3.00 -13.51 -0.87
N LYS A 24 -1.73 -13.87 -1.11
CA LYS A 24 -1.25 -14.51 -2.35
C LYS A 24 -1.58 -13.67 -3.60
N VAL A 25 -1.47 -12.35 -3.48
CA VAL A 25 -1.60 -11.42 -4.59
C VAL A 25 -0.23 -10.89 -4.94
N ASP A 26 0.11 -10.99 -6.19
CA ASP A 26 1.34 -10.43 -6.74
C ASP A 26 0.99 -9.31 -7.72
N TYR A 27 1.83 -8.30 -7.79
CA TYR A 27 1.77 -7.28 -8.82
C TYR A 27 3.14 -7.06 -9.44
N TYR A 28 3.15 -6.58 -10.67
CA TYR A 28 4.37 -6.24 -11.39
C TYR A 28 4.59 -4.73 -11.39
N ARG A 29 5.79 -4.33 -11.02
CA ARG A 29 6.19 -2.92 -10.89
C ARG A 29 6.84 -2.36 -12.16
N SER A 30 6.80 -3.10 -13.25
CA SER A 30 7.49 -2.77 -14.50
C SER A 30 6.93 -1.54 -15.23
N GLY A 31 5.64 -1.25 -15.06
CA GLY A 31 4.97 -0.12 -15.69
C GLY A 31 4.86 1.08 -14.74
N LEU A 32 5.89 1.88 -14.63
CA LEU A 32 5.81 3.17 -13.94
C LEU A 32 5.35 4.25 -14.92
N GLY A 33 4.04 4.26 -15.19
CA GLY A 33 3.38 5.21 -16.08
C GLY A 33 3.36 4.76 -17.56
N ASN A 34 2.17 4.38 -18.01
CA ASN A 34 1.87 3.81 -19.31
C ASN A 34 2.56 2.47 -19.59
N ASP A 35 1.95 1.62 -20.35
CA ASP A 35 2.35 0.23 -20.69
C ASP A 35 3.76 0.05 -21.31
N ALA A 36 4.61 1.03 -21.22
CA ALA A 36 5.88 1.13 -21.92
C ALA A 36 7.09 0.53 -21.14
N GLY A 37 6.86 -0.11 -19.98
CA GLY A 37 7.91 -0.74 -19.19
C GLY A 37 8.74 0.22 -18.34
N TRP A 38 10.00 -0.16 -18.06
CA TRP A 38 10.91 0.65 -17.26
C TRP A 38 11.42 1.87 -18.03
N ILE A 39 10.85 3.03 -17.76
CA ILE A 39 11.31 4.33 -18.26
C ILE A 39 11.70 5.18 -17.04
N PRO A 40 13.00 5.31 -16.73
CA PRO A 40 13.45 6.04 -15.55
C PRO A 40 13.22 7.55 -15.66
N PHE A 41 13.16 8.10 -16.87
CA PHE A 41 12.87 9.49 -17.13
C PHE A 41 11.49 9.65 -17.74
N TYR A 42 10.68 10.52 -17.19
CA TYR A 42 9.33 10.76 -17.68
C TYR A 42 9.35 11.26 -19.13
N ASN A 43 8.58 10.60 -20.00
CA ASN A 43 8.50 10.88 -21.44
C ASN A 43 9.83 10.94 -22.22
N GLY A 44 10.88 10.32 -21.71
CA GLY A 44 12.21 10.41 -22.33
C GLY A 44 12.89 11.76 -22.21
N GLU A 45 12.30 12.70 -21.46
CA GLU A 45 12.84 14.02 -21.26
C GLU A 45 13.91 14.06 -20.16
N LEU A 46 14.83 14.99 -20.35
CA LEU A 46 15.89 15.31 -19.40
C LEU A 46 15.32 15.84 -18.08
N GLY A 47 15.71 15.26 -16.97
CA GLY A 47 15.68 15.90 -15.69
C GLY A 47 14.76 15.29 -14.62
N ASN A 48 13.67 14.62 -14.97
CA ASN A 48 12.76 14.08 -13.98
C ASN A 48 12.87 12.57 -13.83
N VAL A 49 13.50 12.14 -12.74
CA VAL A 49 13.59 10.73 -12.33
C VAL A 49 12.68 10.49 -11.15
N ILE A 50 11.97 9.36 -11.14
CA ILE A 50 11.18 8.98 -9.99
C ILE A 50 12.06 8.96 -8.72
N LYS A 51 11.56 9.52 -7.62
CA LYS A 51 12.29 9.71 -6.38
C LYS A 51 12.94 8.41 -5.85
N LEU A 52 12.26 7.28 -5.98
CA LEU A 52 12.78 5.98 -5.54
C LEU A 52 14.00 5.53 -6.35
N ALA A 53 13.98 5.73 -7.67
CA ALA A 53 15.08 5.37 -8.55
C ALA A 53 16.22 6.40 -8.54
N ASN A 54 15.97 7.61 -8.07
CA ASN A 54 17.02 8.63 -7.92
C ASN A 54 18.01 8.28 -6.80
N ASN A 55 17.61 7.49 -5.81
CA ASN A 55 18.51 7.01 -4.77
C ASN A 55 19.53 6.00 -5.34
N PRO A 56 20.85 6.27 -5.32
CA PRO A 56 21.86 5.38 -5.86
C PRO A 56 21.88 3.99 -5.21
N LYS A 57 21.48 3.87 -3.95
CA LYS A 57 21.40 2.60 -3.22
C LYS A 57 20.29 1.67 -3.73
N ASN A 58 19.27 2.24 -4.38
CA ASN A 58 18.14 1.48 -4.93
C ASN A 58 18.37 1.04 -6.38
N ARG A 59 19.47 1.45 -6.99
CA ARG A 59 19.82 1.11 -8.38
C ARG A 59 21.02 0.19 -8.44
N TRP A 60 20.98 -0.76 -9.33
CA TRP A 60 22.19 -1.47 -9.74
C TRP A 60 22.96 -0.63 -10.76
N THR A 61 24.26 -0.41 -10.52
CA THR A 61 25.14 0.31 -11.45
C THR A 61 26.44 -0.45 -11.58
N PRO A 62 26.91 -0.77 -12.81
CA PRO A 62 28.11 -1.55 -13.00
C PRO A 62 29.35 -0.77 -12.56
N ALA A 63 30.35 -1.49 -12.03
CA ALA A 63 31.59 -0.90 -11.51
C ALA A 63 32.36 -0.09 -12.56
N TRP A 64 32.35 -0.53 -13.81
CA TRP A 64 33.06 0.19 -14.90
C TRP A 64 32.46 1.58 -15.16
N TYR A 65 31.17 1.80 -14.80
CA TYR A 65 30.51 3.10 -14.94
C TYR A 65 30.66 3.98 -13.69
N SER A 66 30.54 3.39 -12.52
CA SER A 66 30.57 4.12 -11.22
C SER A 66 32.00 4.25 -10.62
N GLY A 67 32.95 3.49 -11.12
CA GLY A 67 34.30 3.42 -10.57
C GLY A 67 34.40 2.56 -9.30
N THR A 68 33.34 1.88 -8.86
CA THR A 68 33.35 1.06 -7.65
C THR A 68 32.38 -0.12 -7.74
N THR A 69 32.78 -1.26 -7.20
CA THR A 69 31.90 -2.45 -7.09
C THR A 69 30.80 -2.30 -6.05
N ALA A 70 30.90 -1.32 -5.17
CA ALA A 70 29.87 -1.06 -4.15
C ALA A 70 28.49 -0.70 -4.74
N THR A 71 28.43 -0.26 -5.99
CA THR A 71 27.19 0.06 -6.71
C THR A 71 26.56 -1.13 -7.43
N GLU A 72 27.25 -2.25 -7.51
CA GLU A 72 26.74 -3.52 -8.06
C GLU A 72 25.90 -4.27 -7.02
N ASN A 73 24.86 -3.58 -6.52
CA ASN A 73 23.99 -4.10 -5.49
C ASN A 73 23.06 -5.19 -6.05
N PRO A 74 23.20 -6.47 -5.69
CA PRO A 74 22.35 -7.56 -6.17
C PRO A 74 20.90 -7.45 -5.65
N HIS A 75 20.67 -6.66 -4.61
CA HIS A 75 19.36 -6.41 -4.02
C HIS A 75 18.73 -5.08 -4.46
N ALA A 76 19.30 -4.43 -5.49
CA ALA A 76 18.75 -3.20 -6.03
C ALA A 76 17.33 -3.42 -6.56
N GLU A 77 16.44 -2.49 -6.25
CA GLU A 77 15.05 -2.53 -6.71
C GLU A 77 14.86 -2.06 -8.16
N PHE A 78 15.87 -1.37 -8.70
CA PHE A 78 15.83 -0.78 -10.04
C PHE A 78 17.12 -1.11 -10.81
N PRO A 79 16.99 -1.27 -12.14
CA PRO A 79 18.15 -1.33 -13.03
C PRO A 79 18.87 0.03 -13.07
N ARG A 80 20.00 0.04 -13.76
CA ARG A 80 20.73 1.26 -14.09
C ARG A 80 19.84 2.27 -14.81
N LEU A 81 20.02 3.54 -14.48
CA LEU A 81 19.43 4.63 -15.25
C LEU A 81 19.99 4.64 -16.67
N SER A 82 19.14 4.69 -17.66
CA SER A 82 19.51 4.79 -19.07
C SER A 82 18.59 5.78 -19.77
N TYR A 83 19.14 6.45 -20.74
CA TYR A 83 18.37 7.26 -21.68
C TYR A 83 17.58 6.34 -22.62
N GLY A 84 16.33 6.71 -22.85
CA GLY A 84 15.42 5.91 -23.65
C GLY A 84 15.00 4.60 -22.95
N GLY A 85 14.17 3.82 -23.63
CA GLY A 85 13.72 2.52 -23.14
C GLY A 85 14.81 1.46 -23.32
N ASN A 86 14.90 0.55 -22.35
CA ASN A 86 15.66 -0.68 -22.48
C ASN A 86 14.68 -1.85 -22.51
N THR A 87 14.51 -2.48 -23.68
CA THR A 87 13.55 -3.56 -23.89
C THR A 87 13.77 -4.71 -22.91
N ASN A 88 15.02 -5.06 -22.62
CA ASN A 88 15.32 -6.12 -21.67
C ASN A 88 14.85 -5.78 -20.24
N ASN A 89 15.06 -4.56 -19.80
CA ASN A 89 14.64 -4.11 -18.47
C ASN A 89 13.13 -3.91 -18.35
N SER A 90 12.43 -3.85 -19.47
CA SER A 90 10.98 -3.67 -19.53
C SER A 90 10.21 -5.00 -19.59
N GLN A 91 10.90 -6.13 -19.71
CA GLN A 91 10.26 -7.45 -19.75
C GLN A 91 9.64 -7.80 -18.40
N LEU A 92 8.45 -8.43 -18.44
CA LEU A 92 7.84 -9.03 -17.27
C LEU A 92 8.73 -10.15 -16.73
N SER A 93 9.23 -9.98 -15.51
CA SER A 93 10.14 -10.92 -14.88
C SER A 93 9.94 -10.94 -13.37
N SER A 94 10.53 -11.92 -12.73
CA SER A 94 10.55 -12.02 -11.26
C SER A 94 11.20 -10.78 -10.60
N PHE A 95 12.09 -10.10 -11.31
CA PHE A 95 12.69 -8.84 -10.84
C PHE A 95 11.64 -7.76 -10.53
N TRP A 96 10.58 -7.69 -11.32
CA TRP A 96 9.51 -6.70 -11.15
C TRP A 96 8.35 -7.18 -10.28
N LYS A 97 8.33 -8.47 -9.95
CA LYS A 97 7.28 -9.07 -9.13
C LYS A 97 7.39 -8.60 -7.67
N ARG A 98 6.30 -8.15 -7.12
CA ARG A 98 6.19 -7.72 -5.72
C ARG A 98 4.97 -8.37 -5.07
N ASN A 99 5.09 -8.64 -3.78
CA ASN A 99 3.98 -9.12 -2.98
C ASN A 99 3.00 -7.96 -2.72
N GLY A 100 1.76 -8.13 -3.15
CA GLY A 100 0.66 -7.20 -2.95
C GLY A 100 -0.30 -7.62 -1.83
N SER A 101 0.07 -8.60 -1.02
CA SER A 101 -0.75 -9.02 0.12
C SER A 101 -0.82 -7.91 1.16
N PHE A 102 -2.00 -7.70 1.70
CA PHE A 102 -2.23 -6.70 2.74
C PHE A 102 -3.30 -7.14 3.72
N LEU A 103 -3.26 -6.55 4.90
CA LEU A 103 -4.33 -6.56 5.90
C LEU A 103 -4.55 -5.12 6.36
N ARG A 104 -5.78 -4.66 6.30
CA ARG A 104 -6.14 -3.32 6.77
C ARG A 104 -7.28 -3.40 7.78
N PHE A 105 -7.25 -2.51 8.74
CA PHE A 105 -8.38 -2.19 9.58
C PHE A 105 -9.40 -1.43 8.72
N GLN A 106 -10.61 -1.95 8.61
CA GLN A 106 -11.62 -1.44 7.68
C GLN A 106 -12.63 -0.55 8.37
N GLU A 107 -13.05 -0.96 9.58
CA GLU A 107 -14.13 -0.31 10.28
C GLU A 107 -14.02 -0.54 11.78
N LEU A 108 -14.33 0.48 12.54
CA LEU A 108 -14.56 0.46 13.99
C LEU A 108 -15.91 1.11 14.25
N SER A 109 -16.81 0.42 14.95
CA SER A 109 -18.06 0.99 15.44
C SER A 109 -18.15 0.81 16.94
N LEU A 110 -18.47 1.89 17.65
CA LEU A 110 -18.75 1.89 19.07
C LEU A 110 -20.15 2.43 19.29
N LYS A 111 -21.05 1.56 19.74
CA LYS A 111 -22.46 1.90 20.01
C LYS A 111 -22.75 1.84 21.50
N TYR A 112 -23.38 2.87 22.03
CA TYR A 112 -23.85 2.92 23.40
C TYR A 112 -25.33 3.24 23.48
N ASN A 113 -26.10 2.35 24.11
CA ASN A 113 -27.54 2.49 24.29
C ASN A 113 -27.85 3.12 25.63
N LEU A 114 -28.22 4.38 25.62
CA LEU A 114 -28.58 5.15 26.82
C LEU A 114 -30.03 4.86 27.24
N LYS A 115 -30.20 4.22 28.40
CA LYS A 115 -31.50 3.90 29.01
C LYS A 115 -31.66 4.57 30.38
N THR A 116 -31.37 5.85 30.49
CA THR A 116 -31.42 6.57 31.77
C THR A 116 -32.84 7.06 32.12
N PRO A 117 -33.22 7.16 33.42
CA PRO A 117 -34.57 7.59 33.83
C PRO A 117 -34.97 8.97 33.31
N TRP A 118 -34.02 9.88 33.12
CA TRP A 118 -34.31 11.21 32.61
C TRP A 118 -34.68 11.21 31.10
N ILE A 119 -34.15 10.27 30.29
CA ILE A 119 -34.55 10.09 28.87
C ILE A 119 -36.05 9.69 28.81
N LYS A 120 -36.49 8.80 29.68
CA LYS A 120 -37.88 8.39 29.74
C LYS A 120 -38.85 9.56 30.05
N LYS A 121 -38.38 10.58 30.81
CA LYS A 121 -39.16 11.80 31.09
C LYS A 121 -39.38 12.66 29.84
N THR A 122 -38.54 12.53 28.82
CA THR A 122 -38.67 13.23 27.54
C THR A 122 -39.61 12.50 26.55
N GLY A 123 -40.19 11.37 26.94
CA GLY A 123 -41.06 10.53 26.08
C GLY A 123 -40.28 9.55 25.19
N LEU A 124 -38.97 9.48 25.32
CA LEU A 124 -38.12 8.52 24.60
C LEU A 124 -37.86 7.27 25.44
N SER A 125 -37.83 6.09 24.80
CA SER A 125 -37.55 4.83 25.47
C SER A 125 -36.05 4.61 25.67
N SER A 126 -35.24 5.02 24.71
CA SER A 126 -33.77 4.95 24.70
C SER A 126 -33.18 5.91 23.67
N VAL A 127 -31.89 6.19 23.79
CA VAL A 127 -31.10 6.95 22.80
C VAL A 127 -29.85 6.14 22.48
N ASP A 128 -29.62 5.87 21.21
CA ASP A 128 -28.41 5.22 20.71
C ASP A 128 -27.39 6.28 20.28
N LEU A 129 -26.20 6.21 20.84
CA LEU A 129 -25.02 6.97 20.41
C LEU A 129 -24.10 6.02 19.65
N GLU A 130 -23.74 6.35 18.43
CA GLU A 130 -22.85 5.54 17.61
C GLU A 130 -21.70 6.40 17.08
N PHE A 131 -20.48 5.87 17.24
CA PHE A 131 -19.28 6.41 16.64
C PHE A 131 -18.74 5.37 15.64
N VAL A 132 -18.49 5.80 14.40
CA VAL A 132 -17.92 4.96 13.34
C VAL A 132 -16.68 5.63 12.79
N ALA A 133 -15.60 4.86 12.61
CA ALA A 133 -14.30 5.29 12.09
C ALA A 133 -13.76 4.30 11.04
#